data_329155ad2498ef28ee6d0176b8165657
#
_entry.id   329155ad2498ef28ee6d0176b8165657
#
_cell.length_a   1.000
_cell.length_b   1.000
_cell.length_c   1.000
_cell.angle_alpha   90.00
_cell.angle_beta   90.00
_cell.angle_gamma   90.00
#
_symmetry.space_group_name_H-M   'P 1'
#
loop_
_entity.id
_entity.type
_entity.pdbx_description
1 polymer ?
#
loop_
_entity_poly.entity_id
_entity_poly.type
_entity_poly.pdbx_seq_one_letter_code
_entity_poly.pdbx_strand_id
1 'polypeptide(L)'
;MFSFFKNRKDSNMKLIVGLGNLGREYVNTRHNAGFYVVEKLAYELGEDITERKYKGLFAKARIGNEKAILLEPQTYMNNSGESVRAFMDYFKIEAKDVIVVYDDINLEPGNLRIRLKGSAGGHNGIKSLIAHMGTSDFPRVKMGVGEKPARMDLADHVLGHFNAEDKKKLDEAASHAIEAIKLMVDGQYDTAMNKYNVKKTK
;
A
#
# COMPACT_ATOMS: atom_id res chain seq x y z
N MET A 1 -37.77 0.02 31.33
CA MET A 1 -36.77 -0.99 31.01
C MET A 1 -36.24 -0.64 29.60
N PHE A 2 -35.25 0.28 29.53
CA PHE A 2 -34.70 0.74 28.24
C PHE A 2 -33.58 -0.20 27.82
N SER A 3 -33.81 -0.96 26.76
CA SER A 3 -32.82 -1.79 26.09
C SER A 3 -31.82 -0.89 25.40
N PHE A 4 -30.59 -0.80 25.92
CA PHE A 4 -29.47 -0.23 25.21
C PHE A 4 -29.08 -1.17 24.09
N PHE A 5 -29.62 -0.97 22.89
CA PHE A 5 -29.02 -1.48 21.67
C PHE A 5 -27.65 -0.79 21.49
N LYS A 6 -26.61 -1.44 21.98
CA LYS A 6 -25.25 -1.10 21.68
C LYS A 6 -25.08 -1.33 20.18
N ASN A 7 -25.13 -0.24 19.38
CA ASN A 7 -24.75 -0.26 17.99
C ASN A 7 -23.38 -0.95 17.90
N ARG A 8 -23.34 -2.21 17.45
CA ARG A 8 -22.15 -2.81 16.92
C ARG A 8 -21.77 -1.93 15.71
N LYS A 9 -20.84 -1.02 15.91
CA LYS A 9 -20.13 -0.39 14.80
C LYS A 9 -19.59 -1.51 13.94
N ASP A 10 -20.01 -1.50 12.71
CA ASP A 10 -19.65 -2.44 11.66
C ASP A 10 -18.15 -2.67 11.58
N SER A 11 -17.82 -3.93 11.41
CA SER A 11 -16.54 -4.54 11.08
C SER A 11 -15.40 -3.53 10.82
N ASN A 12 -14.42 -3.51 11.71
CA ASN A 12 -13.10 -2.91 11.48
C ASN A 12 -12.38 -3.64 10.33
N MET A 13 -12.94 -3.57 9.13
CA MET A 13 -12.31 -4.15 7.96
C MET A 13 -11.25 -3.18 7.44
N LYS A 14 -10.03 -3.66 7.31
CA LYS A 14 -8.92 -2.90 6.74
C LYS A 14 -8.81 -3.16 5.24
N LEU A 15 -8.45 -2.14 4.48
CA LEU A 15 -8.12 -2.25 3.06
C LEU A 15 -6.63 -2.00 2.87
N ILE A 16 -5.90 -3.05 2.53
CA ILE A 16 -4.47 -2.97 2.24
C ILE A 16 -4.31 -2.90 0.73
N VAL A 17 -3.85 -1.76 0.23
CA VAL A 17 -3.72 -1.48 -1.21
C VAL A 17 -2.27 -1.48 -1.61
N GLY A 18 -1.87 -2.39 -2.48
CA GLY A 18 -0.62 -2.28 -3.23
C GLY A 18 -0.84 -1.47 -4.50
N LEU A 19 -0.03 -0.44 -4.75
CA LEU A 19 -0.06 0.27 -6.02
C LEU A 19 0.92 -0.34 -7.02
N GLY A 20 0.50 -0.42 -8.28
CA GLY A 20 1.27 -0.97 -9.39
C GLY A 20 0.53 -0.83 -10.71
N ASN A 21 1.18 -1.22 -11.78
CA ASN A 21 0.59 -1.34 -13.13
C ASN A 21 0.34 -2.81 -13.46
N LEU A 22 -0.76 -3.09 -14.14
CA LEU A 22 -1.07 -4.42 -14.66
C LEU A 22 -0.23 -4.71 -15.92
N GLY A 23 0.13 -5.99 -16.09
CA GLY A 23 0.86 -6.46 -17.27
C GLY A 23 2.21 -7.08 -16.92
N ARG A 24 2.62 -8.08 -17.72
CA ARG A 24 3.87 -8.82 -17.48
C ARG A 24 5.11 -7.93 -17.59
N GLU A 25 5.05 -6.89 -18.41
CA GLU A 25 6.10 -5.89 -18.62
C GLU A 25 6.40 -5.05 -17.38
N TYR A 26 5.44 -4.94 -16.44
CA TYR A 26 5.59 -4.16 -15.21
C TYR A 26 5.99 -5.00 -14.00
N VAL A 27 5.99 -6.33 -14.12
CA VAL A 27 6.42 -7.22 -13.04
C VAL A 27 7.86 -6.92 -12.67
N ASN A 28 8.15 -6.76 -11.37
CA ASN A 28 9.45 -6.38 -10.82
C ASN A 28 9.96 -4.98 -11.22
N THR A 29 9.13 -4.10 -11.74
CA THR A 29 9.49 -2.69 -11.88
C THR A 29 9.40 -1.97 -10.52
N ARG A 30 10.09 -0.83 -10.40
CA ARG A 30 10.06 0.00 -9.18
C ARG A 30 8.64 0.45 -8.84
N HIS A 31 7.85 0.80 -9.85
CA HIS A 31 6.47 1.26 -9.68
C HIS A 31 5.50 0.16 -9.18
N ASN A 32 5.90 -1.12 -9.28
CA ASN A 32 5.13 -2.26 -8.77
C ASN A 32 5.59 -2.70 -7.36
N ALA A 33 6.39 -1.91 -6.66
CA ALA A 33 6.81 -2.22 -5.29
C ALA A 33 5.61 -2.41 -4.34
N GLY A 34 4.49 -1.71 -4.57
CA GLY A 34 3.25 -1.89 -3.80
C GLY A 34 2.62 -3.26 -4.02
N PHE A 35 2.43 -3.69 -5.27
CA PHE A 35 1.95 -5.04 -5.62
C PHE A 35 2.82 -6.10 -4.96
N TYR A 36 4.14 -5.99 -5.14
CA TYR A 36 5.09 -6.93 -4.58
C TYR A 36 4.93 -7.16 -3.07
N VAL A 37 4.75 -6.09 -2.29
CA VAL A 37 4.54 -6.20 -0.83
C VAL A 37 3.21 -6.87 -0.50
N VAL A 38 2.14 -6.54 -1.22
CA VAL A 38 0.80 -7.07 -0.95
C VAL A 38 0.70 -8.54 -1.38
N GLU A 39 1.30 -8.94 -2.51
CA GLU A 39 1.44 -10.35 -2.92
C GLU A 39 2.23 -11.16 -1.88
N LYS A 40 3.35 -10.61 -1.40
CA LYS A 40 4.16 -11.27 -0.36
C LYS A 40 3.39 -11.40 0.96
N LEU A 41 2.63 -10.39 1.35
CA LEU A 41 1.73 -10.45 2.52
C LEU A 41 0.65 -11.53 2.33
N ALA A 42 0.02 -11.59 1.16
CA ALA A 42 -0.98 -12.62 0.84
C ALA A 42 -0.37 -14.03 0.99
N TYR A 43 0.80 -14.27 0.39
CA TYR A 43 1.51 -15.53 0.50
C TYR A 43 1.80 -15.92 1.97
N GLU A 44 2.26 -14.99 2.80
CA GLU A 44 2.50 -15.25 4.23
C GLU A 44 1.20 -15.59 5.01
N LEU A 45 0.06 -15.08 4.55
CA LEU A 45 -1.26 -15.35 5.15
C LEU A 45 -1.92 -16.62 4.59
N GLY A 46 -1.31 -17.25 3.59
CA GLY A 46 -1.88 -18.41 2.88
C GLY A 46 -3.04 -18.06 1.96
N GLU A 47 -3.07 -16.84 1.45
CA GLU A 47 -4.12 -16.32 0.59
C GLU A 47 -3.58 -16.04 -0.82
N ASP A 48 -4.46 -16.20 -1.82
CA ASP A 48 -4.16 -15.88 -3.23
C ASP A 48 -4.98 -14.67 -3.69
N ILE A 49 -4.34 -13.66 -4.27
CA ILE A 49 -5.00 -12.46 -4.83
C ILE A 49 -5.53 -12.78 -6.21
N THR A 50 -6.68 -13.46 -6.28
CA THR A 50 -7.26 -13.97 -7.53
C THR A 50 -8.70 -13.54 -7.79
N GLU A 51 -9.43 -13.11 -6.76
CA GLU A 51 -10.80 -12.62 -6.93
C GLU A 51 -10.80 -11.29 -7.71
N ARG A 52 -11.77 -11.14 -8.65
CA ARG A 52 -11.91 -9.93 -9.48
C ARG A 52 -13.18 -9.16 -9.13
N LYS A 53 -13.02 -7.89 -8.76
CA LYS A 53 -14.14 -6.97 -8.55
C LYS A 53 -13.69 -5.52 -8.70
N TYR A 54 -14.58 -4.64 -9.13
CA TYR A 54 -14.34 -3.19 -9.17
C TYR A 54 -12.98 -2.78 -9.77
N LYS A 55 -12.61 -3.36 -10.90
CA LYS A 55 -11.32 -3.13 -11.57
C LYS A 55 -10.13 -3.43 -10.65
N GLY A 56 -10.22 -4.41 -9.76
CA GLY A 56 -9.15 -4.85 -8.88
C GLY A 56 -9.07 -6.36 -8.79
N LEU A 57 -7.87 -6.87 -8.55
CA LEU A 57 -7.62 -8.20 -8.02
C LEU A 57 -7.54 -8.10 -6.51
N PHE A 58 -8.15 -9.03 -5.80
CA PHE A 58 -8.17 -8.97 -4.34
C PHE A 58 -8.24 -10.35 -3.70
N ALA A 59 -7.87 -10.39 -2.42
CA ALA A 59 -8.12 -11.50 -1.52
C ALA A 59 -8.75 -10.98 -0.21
N LYS A 60 -9.54 -11.82 0.45
CA LYS A 60 -9.98 -11.59 1.81
C LYS A 60 -9.02 -12.31 2.74
N ALA A 61 -8.54 -11.62 3.75
CA ALA A 61 -7.57 -12.14 4.69
C ALA A 61 -7.94 -11.83 6.14
N ARG A 62 -7.22 -12.46 7.04
CA ARG A 62 -7.20 -12.12 8.46
C ARG A 62 -5.79 -11.75 8.87
N ILE A 63 -5.64 -10.58 9.50
CA ILE A 63 -4.36 -10.14 10.07
C ILE A 63 -4.57 -9.98 11.57
N GLY A 64 -4.05 -10.90 12.37
CA GLY A 64 -4.40 -11.00 13.78
C GLY A 64 -5.90 -11.23 13.96
N ASN A 65 -6.55 -10.38 14.71
CA ASN A 65 -8.02 -10.45 14.94
C ASN A 65 -8.85 -9.65 13.93
N GLU A 66 -8.20 -8.86 13.05
CA GLU A 66 -8.88 -7.96 12.14
C GLU A 66 -9.13 -8.61 10.77
N LYS A 67 -10.27 -8.27 10.17
CA LYS A 67 -10.56 -8.63 8.78
C LYS A 67 -9.86 -7.64 7.85
N ALA A 68 -9.27 -8.15 6.79
CA ALA A 68 -8.60 -7.33 5.78
C ALA A 68 -9.00 -7.73 4.36
N ILE A 69 -8.90 -6.78 3.46
CA ILE A 69 -8.90 -6.98 2.01
C ILE A 69 -7.51 -6.60 1.52
N LEU A 70 -6.87 -7.48 0.80
CA LEU A 70 -5.64 -7.22 0.06
C LEU A 70 -6.03 -6.88 -1.36
N LEU A 71 -5.69 -5.69 -1.84
CA LEU A 71 -6.16 -5.17 -3.13
C LEU A 71 -5.01 -4.72 -4.02
N GLU A 72 -5.05 -5.16 -5.26
CA GLU A 72 -4.24 -4.68 -6.38
C GLU A 72 -5.16 -4.04 -7.43
N PRO A 73 -5.21 -2.70 -7.53
CA PRO A 73 -5.96 -2.02 -8.57
C PRO A 73 -5.47 -2.42 -9.96
N GLN A 74 -6.38 -2.84 -10.83
CA GLN A 74 -6.09 -3.25 -12.22
C GLN A 74 -6.46 -2.14 -13.21
N THR A 75 -6.07 -0.90 -12.89
CA THR A 75 -6.51 0.32 -13.59
C THR A 75 -5.37 1.15 -14.17
N TYR A 76 -4.17 0.65 -14.27
CA TYR A 76 -2.95 1.45 -14.36
C TYR A 76 -2.82 2.47 -13.21
N MET A 77 -1.60 2.93 -12.96
CA MET A 77 -1.24 3.72 -11.79
C MET A 77 -2.08 5.00 -11.64
N ASN A 78 -2.28 5.75 -12.71
CA ASN A 78 -2.98 7.04 -12.70
C ASN A 78 -4.49 6.94 -12.43
N ASN A 79 -5.08 5.73 -12.50
CA ASN A 79 -6.50 5.48 -12.27
C ASN A 79 -6.76 4.59 -11.05
N SER A 80 -5.75 4.32 -10.22
CA SER A 80 -5.86 3.41 -9.06
C SER A 80 -6.98 3.80 -8.10
N GLY A 81 -7.28 5.09 -7.97
CA GLY A 81 -8.35 5.60 -7.12
C GLY A 81 -9.74 5.12 -7.48
N GLU A 82 -10.01 4.82 -8.76
CA GLU A 82 -11.31 4.28 -9.19
C GLU A 82 -11.64 2.95 -8.50
N SER A 83 -10.67 2.02 -8.50
CA SER A 83 -10.83 0.73 -7.86
C SER A 83 -10.91 0.87 -6.34
N VAL A 84 -9.99 1.62 -5.73
CA VAL A 84 -9.94 1.81 -4.28
C VAL A 84 -11.25 2.41 -3.76
N ARG A 85 -11.75 3.47 -4.41
CA ARG A 85 -13.03 4.10 -4.03
C ARG A 85 -14.19 3.13 -4.09
N ALA A 86 -14.30 2.31 -5.14
CA ALA A 86 -15.37 1.34 -5.29
C ALA A 86 -15.33 0.26 -4.19
N PHE A 87 -14.11 -0.19 -3.78
CA PHE A 87 -13.97 -1.10 -2.63
C PHE A 87 -14.38 -0.44 -1.32
N MET A 88 -13.96 0.80 -1.07
CA MET A 88 -14.36 1.56 0.12
C MET A 88 -15.89 1.70 0.22
N ASP A 89 -16.54 2.05 -0.87
CA ASP A 89 -18.00 2.22 -0.90
C ASP A 89 -18.75 0.92 -0.66
N TYR A 90 -18.30 -0.16 -1.28
CA TYR A 90 -18.96 -1.46 -1.16
C TYR A 90 -18.78 -2.07 0.23
N PHE A 91 -17.58 -2.03 0.79
CA PHE A 91 -17.27 -2.63 2.09
C PHE A 91 -17.43 -1.65 3.26
N LYS A 92 -17.86 -0.40 2.99
CA LYS A 92 -18.05 0.66 3.99
C LYS A 92 -16.79 0.97 4.79
N ILE A 93 -15.64 1.02 4.08
CA ILE A 93 -14.33 1.27 4.67
C ILE A 93 -14.05 2.77 4.65
N GLU A 94 -13.66 3.34 5.78
CA GLU A 94 -13.27 4.75 5.89
C GLU A 94 -11.80 4.94 5.46
N ALA A 95 -11.42 6.15 5.06
CA ALA A 95 -10.06 6.46 4.59
C ALA A 95 -8.97 6.12 5.63
N LYS A 96 -9.26 6.28 6.92
CA LYS A 96 -8.34 5.93 8.03
C LYS A 96 -8.02 4.44 8.11
N ASP A 97 -8.88 3.58 7.53
CA ASP A 97 -8.75 2.13 7.51
C ASP A 97 -8.17 1.60 6.18
N VAL A 98 -7.74 2.51 5.29
CA VAL A 98 -7.05 2.21 4.03
C VAL A 98 -5.55 2.39 4.23
N ILE A 99 -4.77 1.31 4.12
CA ILE A 99 -3.31 1.33 4.19
C ILE A 99 -2.77 1.16 2.77
N VAL A 100 -2.04 2.16 2.26
CA VAL A 100 -1.54 2.18 0.88
C VAL A 100 -0.04 1.95 0.84
N VAL A 101 0.39 0.96 0.08
CA VAL A 101 1.80 0.62 -0.15
C VAL A 101 2.19 1.06 -1.56
N TYR A 102 3.29 1.81 -1.69
CA TYR A 102 3.76 2.34 -2.98
C TYR A 102 5.24 2.74 -2.95
N ASP A 103 5.81 2.96 -4.13
CA ASP A 103 7.20 3.37 -4.31
C ASP A 103 7.44 4.85 -3.96
N ASP A 104 8.60 5.16 -3.39
CA ASP A 104 9.08 6.53 -3.13
C ASP A 104 10.52 6.68 -3.61
N ILE A 105 10.72 7.54 -4.60
CA ILE A 105 12.04 7.84 -5.19
C ILE A 105 12.95 8.64 -4.25
N ASN A 106 12.40 9.26 -3.20
CA ASN A 106 13.19 10.02 -2.22
C ASN A 106 13.68 9.16 -1.05
N LEU A 107 13.56 7.85 -1.17
CA LEU A 107 14.05 6.87 -0.23
C LEU A 107 14.94 5.87 -0.95
N GLU A 108 16.12 5.61 -0.37
CA GLU A 108 17.03 4.58 -0.88
C GLU A 108 16.40 3.18 -0.82
N PRO A 109 16.75 2.28 -1.78
CA PRO A 109 16.32 0.88 -1.73
C PRO A 109 16.68 0.23 -0.38
N GLY A 110 15.76 -0.55 0.17
CA GLY A 110 15.92 -1.14 1.49
C GLY A 110 15.29 -0.33 2.63
N ASN A 111 14.96 0.93 2.37
CA ASN A 111 14.32 1.80 3.35
C ASN A 111 12.81 1.88 3.15
N LEU A 112 12.09 2.09 4.23
CA LEU A 112 10.66 2.40 4.17
C LEU A 112 10.30 3.59 5.05
N ARG A 113 9.14 4.20 4.78
CA ARG A 113 8.62 5.31 5.58
C ARG A 113 7.11 5.23 5.71
N ILE A 114 6.64 5.21 6.94
CA ILE A 114 5.22 5.20 7.27
C ILE A 114 4.77 6.64 7.52
N ARG A 115 3.61 7.03 6.96
CA ARG A 115 2.93 8.30 7.18
C ARG A 115 1.43 8.07 7.28
N LEU A 116 0.76 8.84 8.14
CA LEU A 116 -0.70 8.75 8.31
C LEU A 116 -1.45 9.70 7.39
N LYS A 117 -0.74 10.69 6.80
CA LYS A 117 -1.27 11.69 5.88
C LYS A 117 -0.16 12.30 5.04
N GLY A 118 -0.51 13.03 4.00
CA GLY A 118 0.44 13.80 3.19
C GLY A 118 -0.02 14.02 1.76
N SER A 119 0.67 14.92 1.04
CA SER A 119 0.44 15.17 -0.38
C SER A 119 0.82 13.97 -1.25
N ALA A 120 0.53 14.06 -2.53
CA ALA A 120 0.90 13.01 -3.50
C ALA A 120 2.41 12.92 -3.76
N GLY A 121 3.17 13.99 -3.52
CA GLY A 121 4.61 14.00 -3.75
C GLY A 121 5.02 13.66 -5.19
N GLY A 122 4.17 13.98 -6.18
CA GLY A 122 4.39 13.63 -7.58
C GLY A 122 3.92 12.24 -8.01
N HIS A 123 3.60 11.36 -7.08
CA HIS A 123 3.18 9.98 -7.38
C HIS A 123 1.76 9.91 -7.95
N ASN A 124 1.61 9.46 -9.21
CA ASN A 124 0.33 9.48 -9.92
C ASN A 124 -0.76 8.62 -9.26
N GLY A 125 -0.42 7.46 -8.74
CA GLY A 125 -1.36 6.61 -8.00
C GLY A 125 -1.91 7.33 -6.76
N ILE A 126 -1.05 7.99 -5.99
CA ILE A 126 -1.49 8.75 -4.81
C ILE A 126 -2.34 9.96 -5.20
N LYS A 127 -2.01 10.66 -6.31
CA LYS A 127 -2.89 11.72 -6.85
C LYS A 127 -4.29 11.18 -7.15
N SER A 128 -4.36 10.03 -7.80
CA SER A 128 -5.62 9.36 -8.12
C SER A 128 -6.41 9.00 -6.87
N LEU A 129 -5.74 8.41 -5.85
CA LEU A 129 -6.39 8.07 -4.59
C LEU A 129 -6.94 9.31 -3.89
N ILE A 130 -6.16 10.38 -3.75
CA ILE A 130 -6.60 11.63 -3.11
C ILE A 130 -7.83 12.20 -3.82
N ALA A 131 -7.82 12.22 -5.15
CA ALA A 131 -8.94 12.73 -5.94
C ALA A 131 -10.23 11.92 -5.74
N HIS A 132 -10.15 10.58 -5.71
CA HIS A 132 -11.31 9.71 -5.57
C HIS A 132 -11.79 9.55 -4.12
N MET A 133 -10.88 9.54 -3.16
CA MET A 133 -11.23 9.44 -1.74
C MET A 133 -11.68 10.77 -1.14
N GLY A 134 -11.32 11.90 -1.77
CA GLY A 134 -11.63 13.25 -1.29
C GLY A 134 -10.81 13.68 -0.07
N THR A 135 -9.75 12.96 0.26
CA THR A 135 -8.88 13.26 1.40
C THR A 135 -7.45 12.79 1.16
N SER A 136 -6.50 13.43 1.81
CA SER A 136 -5.10 13.00 1.89
C SER A 136 -4.77 12.26 3.19
N ASP A 137 -5.74 12.11 4.08
CA ASP A 137 -5.59 11.59 5.43
C ASP A 137 -5.88 10.09 5.45
N PHE A 138 -4.90 9.31 4.98
CA PHE A 138 -4.90 7.84 5.02
C PHE A 138 -3.48 7.31 5.26
N PRO A 139 -3.37 6.18 5.99
CA PRO A 139 -2.10 5.51 6.25
C PRO A 139 -1.35 5.06 4.99
N ARG A 140 -0.04 5.23 4.98
CA ARG A 140 0.84 4.93 3.85
C ARG A 140 2.13 4.25 4.30
N VAL A 141 2.53 3.25 3.55
CA VAL A 141 3.85 2.61 3.63
C VAL A 141 4.58 2.91 2.32
N LYS A 142 5.58 3.75 2.39
CA LYS A 142 6.40 4.18 1.25
C LYS A 142 7.63 3.28 1.15
N MET A 143 7.82 2.64 0.02
CA MET A 143 8.94 1.75 -0.26
C MET A 143 10.03 2.51 -1.03
N GLY A 144 11.23 2.54 -0.51
CA GLY A 144 12.37 3.19 -1.17
C GLY A 144 12.77 2.45 -2.44
N VAL A 145 12.86 3.22 -3.54
CA VAL A 145 13.28 2.71 -4.85
C VAL A 145 14.48 3.47 -5.43
N GLY A 146 15.00 4.44 -4.67
CA GLY A 146 16.15 5.26 -5.03
C GLY A 146 15.81 6.44 -5.94
N GLU A 147 16.67 7.45 -5.90
CA GLU A 147 16.53 8.62 -6.75
C GLU A 147 16.75 8.28 -8.23
N LYS A 148 16.02 8.98 -9.10
CA LYS A 148 16.26 8.87 -10.54
C LYS A 148 17.60 9.48 -10.93
N PRO A 149 18.36 8.87 -11.82
CA PRO A 149 19.55 9.48 -12.40
C PRO A 149 19.24 10.85 -13.03
N ALA A 150 20.15 11.82 -12.91
CA ALA A 150 19.93 13.22 -13.30
C ALA A 150 19.43 13.41 -14.75
N ARG A 151 19.83 12.52 -15.68
CA ARG A 151 19.47 12.60 -17.11
C ARG A 151 18.34 11.65 -17.53
N MET A 152 17.70 10.95 -16.59
CA MET A 152 16.64 9.98 -16.86
C MET A 152 15.27 10.61 -16.59
N ASP A 153 14.28 10.30 -17.41
CA ASP A 153 12.91 10.67 -17.08
C ASP A 153 12.38 9.88 -15.88
N LEU A 154 11.47 10.50 -15.11
CA LEU A 154 10.91 9.85 -13.93
C LEU A 154 10.12 8.59 -14.29
N ALA A 155 9.35 8.63 -15.39
CA ALA A 155 8.62 7.47 -15.86
C ALA A 155 9.55 6.30 -16.19
N ASP A 156 10.65 6.56 -16.92
CA ASP A 156 11.64 5.52 -17.27
C ASP A 156 12.28 4.91 -16.02
N HIS A 157 12.56 5.73 -15.01
CA HIS A 157 13.14 5.25 -13.75
C HIS A 157 12.19 4.32 -13.01
N VAL A 158 10.95 4.75 -12.78
CA VAL A 158 9.98 3.95 -11.98
C VAL A 158 9.47 2.73 -12.74
N LEU A 159 9.41 2.78 -14.07
CA LEU A 159 9.09 1.63 -14.92
C LEU A 159 10.30 0.72 -15.18
N GLY A 160 11.49 1.12 -14.76
CA GLY A 160 12.71 0.30 -14.82
C GLY A 160 12.71 -0.80 -13.75
N HIS A 161 13.39 -1.91 -14.08
CA HIS A 161 13.56 -3.03 -13.17
C HIS A 161 14.65 -2.75 -12.14
N PHE A 162 14.55 -3.41 -10.97
CA PHE A 162 15.64 -3.43 -10.00
C PHE A 162 16.82 -4.25 -10.52
N ASN A 163 18.05 -3.81 -10.23
CA ASN A 163 19.21 -4.69 -10.30
C ASN A 163 19.17 -5.72 -9.16
N ALA A 164 20.05 -6.72 -9.21
CA ALA A 164 20.03 -7.83 -8.24
C ALA A 164 20.27 -7.37 -6.78
N GLU A 165 21.12 -6.36 -6.58
CA GLU A 165 21.40 -5.81 -5.25
C GLU A 165 20.20 -5.06 -4.69
N ASP A 166 19.61 -4.15 -5.47
CA ASP A 166 18.44 -3.38 -5.06
C ASP A 166 17.22 -4.28 -4.87
N LYS A 167 17.08 -5.35 -5.67
CA LYS A 167 16.01 -6.34 -5.48
C LYS A 167 16.14 -7.04 -4.13
N LYS A 168 17.34 -7.41 -3.72
CA LYS A 168 17.58 -7.99 -2.39
C LYS A 168 17.20 -7.02 -1.27
N LYS A 169 17.59 -5.74 -1.40
CA LYS A 169 17.20 -4.69 -0.45
C LYS A 169 15.68 -4.49 -0.40
N LEU A 170 15.01 -4.55 -1.56
CA LEU A 170 13.54 -4.49 -1.63
C LEU A 170 12.90 -5.67 -0.90
N ASP A 171 13.45 -6.88 -1.04
CA ASP A 171 12.92 -8.08 -0.37
C ASP A 171 13.00 -7.97 1.16
N GLU A 172 14.08 -7.42 1.68
CA GLU A 172 14.26 -7.13 3.11
C GLU A 172 13.28 -6.04 3.58
N ALA A 173 13.18 -4.93 2.82
CA ALA A 173 12.24 -3.85 3.12
C ALA A 173 10.78 -4.31 3.04
N ALA A 174 10.44 -5.21 2.11
CA ALA A 174 9.10 -5.77 2.00
C ALA A 174 8.72 -6.59 3.25
N SER A 175 9.66 -7.37 3.81
CA SER A 175 9.43 -8.08 5.06
C SER A 175 9.19 -7.12 6.22
N HIS A 176 9.95 -6.03 6.32
CA HIS A 176 9.70 -4.96 7.31
C HIS A 176 8.37 -4.25 7.09
N ALA A 177 7.98 -4.01 5.83
CA ALA A 177 6.70 -3.39 5.49
C ALA A 177 5.53 -4.27 5.91
N ILE A 178 5.61 -5.59 5.73
CA ILE A 178 4.60 -6.55 6.17
C ILE A 178 4.43 -6.50 7.70
N GLU A 179 5.52 -6.54 8.45
CA GLU A 179 5.46 -6.42 9.91
C GLU A 179 4.90 -5.07 10.36
N ALA A 180 5.25 -3.98 9.66
CA ALA A 180 4.67 -2.67 9.91
C ALA A 180 3.15 -2.66 9.62
N ILE A 181 2.71 -3.25 8.52
CA ILE A 181 1.28 -3.37 8.16
C ILE A 181 0.53 -4.16 9.25
N LYS A 182 1.07 -5.25 9.75
CA LYS A 182 0.46 -6.04 10.84
C LYS A 182 0.25 -5.17 12.09
N LEU A 183 1.25 -4.37 12.49
CA LEU A 183 1.12 -3.42 13.60
C LEU A 183 0.07 -2.33 13.31
N MET A 184 0.05 -1.78 12.09
CA MET A 184 -0.90 -0.73 11.70
C MET A 184 -2.34 -1.25 11.68
N VAL A 185 -2.56 -2.49 11.25
CA VAL A 185 -3.87 -3.16 11.29
C VAL A 185 -4.38 -3.29 12.71
N ASP A 186 -3.49 -3.59 13.65
CA ASP A 186 -3.78 -3.64 15.10
C ASP A 186 -3.85 -2.25 15.77
N GLY A 187 -3.81 -1.17 14.99
CA GLY A 187 -3.88 0.20 15.49
C GLY A 187 -2.59 0.75 16.10
N GLN A 188 -1.49 0.01 16.08
CA GLN A 188 -0.20 0.37 16.67
C GLN A 188 0.66 1.22 15.71
N TYR A 189 0.10 2.33 15.20
CA TYR A 189 0.76 3.18 14.20
C TYR A 189 2.07 3.79 14.71
N ASP A 190 2.11 4.28 15.95
CA ASP A 190 3.31 4.88 16.52
C ASP A 190 4.43 3.85 16.69
N THR A 191 4.10 2.64 17.12
CA THR A 191 5.06 1.52 17.21
C THR A 191 5.63 1.20 15.84
N ALA A 192 4.78 1.09 14.81
CA ALA A 192 5.21 0.84 13.44
C ALA A 192 6.14 1.95 12.93
N MET A 193 5.77 3.22 13.12
CA MET A 193 6.60 4.36 12.70
C MET A 193 7.94 4.42 13.43
N ASN A 194 7.97 4.20 14.73
CA ASN A 194 9.19 4.24 15.52
C ASN A 194 10.16 3.12 15.17
N LYS A 195 9.64 1.93 14.85
CA LYS A 195 10.44 0.75 14.56
C LYS A 195 10.99 0.73 13.13
N TYR A 196 10.19 1.17 12.15
CA TYR A 196 10.48 0.95 10.74
C TYR A 196 10.80 2.22 9.93
N ASN A 197 10.46 3.42 10.40
CA ASN A 197 10.89 4.63 9.71
C ASN A 197 12.40 4.79 9.80
N VAL A 198 13.04 5.07 8.66
CA VAL A 198 14.44 5.46 8.63
C VAL A 198 14.66 6.68 9.51
N LYS A 199 15.58 6.57 10.45
CA LYS A 199 16.01 7.72 11.26
C LYS A 199 16.70 8.72 10.32
N LYS A 200 16.30 9.99 10.37
CA LYS A 200 17.04 11.03 9.69
C LYS A 200 18.46 11.04 10.26
N THR A 201 19.45 10.70 9.46
CA THR A 201 20.83 11.05 9.75
C THR A 201 20.89 12.57 9.77
N LYS A 202 21.33 13.14 10.90
CA LYS A 202 21.55 14.58 11.04
C LYS A 202 22.75 15.00 10.23
#